data_5ee149ccf822b7f2e5fb97d15224dcd7
#
_entry.id   5ee149ccf822b7f2e5fb97d15224dcd7
#
_cell.length_a   1.000
_cell.length_b   1.000
_cell.length_c   1.000
_cell.angle_alpha   90.00
_cell.angle_beta   90.00
_cell.angle_gamma   90.00
#
_symmetry.space_group_name_H-M   'P 1'
#
loop_
_entity.id
_entity.type
_entity.pdbx_description
1 polymer ?
#
loop_
_entity_poly.entity_id
_entity_poly.type
_entity_poly.pdbx_seq_one_letter_code
_entity_poly.pdbx_strand_id
1 'polypeptide(L)'
;MVEAFNIVSSPLIIGRMSETNWEERYQTDDMPWEKGEPSPGLVDFLAAHPELPRGTVAVPGCGTGHDARAWARAGFDVCGFDLAPSAIRLSSEKTKAAGLEARFQLHNFLEDPPPAGFDWLFEHTLFCAIDPKRREDYVRAMLRWLKPAGHFLAVHYLIPDTDGPPFGTTREEVIQRFSPHLELVQEWVPRSYPNRAGLEWMVWWRRRS
;
A
#
# COMPACT_ATOMS: atom_id res chain seq x y z
N MET A 1 29.33 59.14 -12.04
CA MET A 1 28.88 58.14 -11.07
C MET A 1 27.65 57.48 -11.65
N VAL A 2 27.78 56.24 -12.09
CA VAL A 2 26.70 55.46 -12.68
C VAL A 2 26.49 54.30 -11.73
N GLU A 3 25.34 54.30 -11.05
CA GLU A 3 24.97 53.23 -10.15
C GLU A 3 24.57 51.97 -10.94
N ALA A 4 25.21 50.87 -10.63
CA ALA A 4 24.89 49.58 -11.19
C ALA A 4 23.71 48.95 -10.46
N PHE A 5 22.60 48.76 -11.16
CA PHE A 5 21.47 47.96 -10.67
C PHE A 5 21.84 46.48 -10.62
N ASN A 6 21.97 45.95 -9.40
CA ASN A 6 22.07 44.52 -9.18
C ASN A 6 20.67 43.88 -9.34
N ILE A 7 20.48 43.16 -10.45
CA ILE A 7 19.32 42.31 -10.64
C ILE A 7 19.59 41.01 -9.86
N VAL A 8 18.95 40.90 -8.69
CA VAL A 8 18.86 39.65 -7.94
C VAL A 8 17.88 38.74 -8.66
N SER A 9 18.40 37.75 -9.37
CA SER A 9 17.61 36.68 -9.97
C SER A 9 17.05 35.78 -8.85
N SER A 10 15.77 35.88 -8.61
CA SER A 10 15.06 34.92 -7.77
C SER A 10 15.18 33.52 -8.36
N PRO A 11 15.47 32.47 -7.57
CA PRO A 11 15.47 31.11 -8.07
C PRO A 11 14.04 30.74 -8.48
N LEU A 12 13.90 30.28 -9.72
CA LEU A 12 12.70 29.60 -10.20
C LEU A 12 12.34 28.48 -9.22
N ILE A 13 11.26 28.67 -8.48
CA ILE A 13 10.59 27.59 -7.76
C ILE A 13 10.04 26.66 -8.84
N ILE A 14 10.82 25.63 -9.19
CA ILE A 14 10.31 24.48 -9.95
C ILE A 14 9.24 23.86 -9.04
N GLY A 15 7.97 24.10 -9.39
CA GLY A 15 6.83 23.59 -8.66
C GLY A 15 6.99 22.08 -8.48
N ARG A 16 7.18 21.63 -7.23
CA ARG A 16 6.89 20.26 -6.86
C ARG A 16 5.45 20.02 -7.29
N MET A 17 5.22 19.11 -8.22
CA MET A 17 3.87 18.58 -8.46
C MET A 17 3.36 18.14 -7.10
N SER A 18 2.23 18.68 -6.67
CA SER A 18 1.73 18.49 -5.31
C SER A 18 1.50 17.01 -5.06
N GLU A 19 2.26 16.44 -4.13
CA GLU A 19 1.95 15.12 -3.60
C GLU A 19 0.50 15.15 -3.07
N THR A 20 -0.26 14.10 -3.34
CA THR A 20 -1.64 13.99 -2.87
C THR A 20 -1.67 14.16 -1.35
N ASN A 21 -2.45 15.12 -0.87
CA ASN A 21 -2.64 15.32 0.56
C ASN A 21 -3.66 14.30 1.08
N TRP A 22 -3.18 13.12 1.47
CA TRP A 22 -4.02 12.03 1.94
C TRP A 22 -4.80 12.40 3.21
N GLU A 23 -4.19 13.14 4.15
CA GLU A 23 -4.87 13.57 5.37
C GLU A 23 -6.08 14.47 5.07
N GLU A 24 -5.96 15.42 4.15
CA GLU A 24 -7.06 16.30 3.74
C GLU A 24 -8.23 15.47 3.18
N ARG A 25 -7.96 14.43 2.42
CA ARG A 25 -9.01 13.55 1.88
C ARG A 25 -9.78 12.82 2.98
N TYR A 26 -9.11 12.40 4.06
CA TYR A 26 -9.80 11.85 5.24
C TYR A 26 -10.61 12.91 5.98
N GLN A 27 -10.11 14.13 6.09
CA GLN A 27 -10.80 15.23 6.76
C GLN A 27 -12.04 15.72 6.02
N THR A 28 -12.02 15.61 4.68
CA THR A 28 -13.13 16.03 3.80
C THR A 28 -14.07 14.90 3.40
N ASP A 29 -13.87 13.69 3.95
CA ASP A 29 -14.62 12.47 3.63
C ASP A 29 -14.56 12.08 2.12
N ASP A 30 -13.49 12.52 1.42
CA ASP A 30 -13.23 12.17 0.03
C ASP A 30 -12.40 10.88 -0.07
N MET A 31 -13.02 9.76 0.24
CA MET A 31 -12.36 8.45 0.32
C MET A 31 -12.99 7.42 -0.63
N PRO A 32 -12.87 7.56 -1.96
CA PRO A 32 -13.49 6.64 -2.92
C PRO A 32 -12.92 5.21 -2.84
N TRP A 33 -11.73 5.03 -2.21
CA TRP A 33 -11.14 3.71 -1.94
C TRP A 33 -11.78 2.99 -0.74
N GLU A 34 -12.46 3.73 0.17
CA GLU A 34 -13.13 3.13 1.34
C GLU A 34 -14.35 2.32 0.90
N LYS A 35 -14.34 1.02 1.21
CA LYS A 35 -15.40 0.10 0.80
C LYS A 35 -16.23 -0.45 1.96
N GLY A 36 -15.86 -0.10 3.20
CA GLY A 36 -16.56 -0.55 4.40
C GLY A 36 -16.26 -1.99 4.81
N GLU A 37 -15.50 -2.73 4.01
CA GLU A 37 -15.15 -4.14 4.24
C GLU A 37 -13.75 -4.45 3.69
N PRO A 38 -13.10 -5.55 4.13
CA PRO A 38 -11.80 -5.96 3.59
C PRO A 38 -11.92 -6.41 2.13
N SER A 39 -10.77 -6.43 1.44
CA SER A 39 -10.68 -7.01 0.09
C SER A 39 -11.33 -8.39 0.05
N PRO A 40 -12.32 -8.61 -0.82
CA PRO A 40 -12.93 -9.94 -0.98
C PRO A 40 -11.90 -11.01 -1.35
N GLY A 41 -10.91 -10.66 -2.19
CA GLY A 41 -9.81 -11.55 -2.55
C GLY A 41 -8.93 -11.94 -1.36
N LEU A 42 -8.66 -11.02 -0.44
CA LEU A 42 -7.93 -11.33 0.79
C LEU A 42 -8.73 -12.29 1.69
N VAL A 43 -10.03 -12.04 1.84
CA VAL A 43 -10.90 -12.91 2.66
C VAL A 43 -10.89 -14.34 2.12
N ASP A 44 -11.03 -14.49 0.80
CA ASP A 44 -11.00 -15.79 0.14
C ASP A 44 -9.62 -16.47 0.27
N PHE A 45 -8.54 -15.71 0.10
CA PHE A 45 -7.18 -16.21 0.29
C PHE A 45 -6.94 -16.77 1.70
N LEU A 46 -7.31 -16.00 2.73
CA LEU A 46 -7.14 -16.42 4.12
C LEU A 46 -8.00 -17.64 4.47
N ALA A 47 -9.20 -17.73 3.91
CA ALA A 47 -10.09 -18.88 4.09
C ALA A 47 -9.56 -20.15 3.38
N ALA A 48 -8.93 -19.98 2.21
CA ALA A 48 -8.36 -21.08 1.43
C ALA A 48 -7.03 -21.61 2.01
N HIS A 49 -6.35 -20.82 2.85
CA HIS A 49 -5.02 -21.14 3.38
C HIS A 49 -4.98 -21.10 4.93
N PRO A 50 -5.78 -21.90 5.63
CA PRO A 50 -5.79 -21.91 7.10
C PRO A 50 -4.49 -22.45 7.71
N GLU A 51 -3.71 -23.20 6.92
CA GLU A 51 -2.43 -23.84 7.30
C GLU A 51 -1.24 -22.88 7.29
N LEU A 52 -1.36 -21.67 6.75
CA LEU A 52 -0.25 -20.72 6.69
C LEU A 52 0.35 -20.49 8.08
N PRO A 53 1.68 -20.58 8.22
CA PRO A 53 2.32 -20.29 9.49
C PRO A 53 2.04 -18.85 9.90
N ARG A 54 1.55 -18.70 11.14
CA ARG A 54 1.26 -17.36 11.70
C ARG A 54 2.58 -16.62 11.89
N GLY A 55 2.58 -15.37 11.48
CA GLY A 55 3.75 -14.50 11.53
C GLY A 55 3.34 -13.04 11.58
N THR A 56 4.30 -12.17 11.41
CA THR A 56 4.11 -10.73 11.36
C THR A 56 3.66 -10.26 9.99
N VAL A 57 2.65 -9.41 9.92
CA VAL A 57 2.12 -8.82 8.69
C VAL A 57 2.24 -7.31 8.73
N ALA A 58 2.88 -6.72 7.72
CA ALA A 58 2.81 -5.28 7.47
C ALA A 58 1.73 -4.98 6.41
N VAL A 59 0.90 -3.97 6.69
CA VAL A 59 -0.12 -3.48 5.76
C VAL A 59 0.13 -1.99 5.50
N PRO A 60 1.01 -1.64 4.53
CA PRO A 60 1.24 -0.24 4.16
C PRO A 60 0.04 0.32 3.39
N GLY A 61 -0.26 1.62 3.61
CA GLY A 61 -1.47 2.25 3.09
C GLY A 61 -2.73 1.61 3.68
N CYS A 62 -2.72 1.30 4.99
CA CYS A 62 -3.76 0.49 5.62
C CYS A 62 -5.14 1.15 5.67
N GLY A 63 -5.23 2.45 5.38
CA GLY A 63 -6.49 3.18 5.42
C GLY A 63 -7.20 3.05 6.76
N THR A 64 -8.50 2.77 6.72
CA THR A 64 -9.30 2.56 7.96
C THR A 64 -9.15 1.15 8.54
N GLY A 65 -8.18 0.34 8.05
CA GLY A 65 -7.73 -0.91 8.66
C GLY A 65 -8.59 -2.14 8.37
N HIS A 66 -9.40 -2.16 7.33
CA HIS A 66 -10.24 -3.32 7.01
C HIS A 66 -9.43 -4.59 6.74
N ASP A 67 -8.42 -4.50 5.88
CA ASP A 67 -7.56 -5.63 5.53
C ASP A 67 -6.67 -6.05 6.71
N ALA A 68 -6.15 -5.07 7.47
CA ALA A 68 -5.40 -5.36 8.70
C ALA A 68 -6.26 -6.16 9.70
N ARG A 69 -7.54 -5.81 9.88
CA ARG A 69 -8.46 -6.58 10.71
C ARG A 69 -8.76 -7.97 10.17
N ALA A 70 -8.80 -8.16 8.84
CA ALA A 70 -8.97 -9.49 8.24
C ALA A 70 -7.79 -10.40 8.56
N TRP A 71 -6.56 -9.91 8.43
CA TRP A 71 -5.34 -10.62 8.83
C TRP A 71 -5.33 -10.93 10.34
N ALA A 72 -5.72 -9.96 11.20
CA ALA A 72 -5.79 -10.16 12.64
C ALA A 72 -6.81 -11.23 13.04
N ARG A 73 -8.01 -11.27 12.42
CA ARG A 73 -9.01 -12.34 12.61
C ARG A 73 -8.46 -13.71 12.23
N ALA A 74 -7.60 -13.77 11.22
CA ALA A 74 -6.94 -15.00 10.82
C ALA A 74 -5.78 -15.40 11.76
N GLY A 75 -5.50 -14.64 12.84
CA GLY A 75 -4.53 -14.95 13.88
C GLY A 75 -3.09 -14.53 13.59
N PHE A 76 -2.88 -13.57 12.71
CA PHE A 76 -1.57 -12.98 12.45
C PHE A 76 -1.29 -11.78 13.37
N ASP A 77 0.01 -11.51 13.63
CA ASP A 77 0.46 -10.29 14.32
C ASP A 77 0.57 -9.15 13.31
N VAL A 78 -0.37 -8.21 13.34
CA VAL A 78 -0.55 -7.22 12.29
C VAL A 78 -0.11 -5.84 12.72
N CYS A 79 0.61 -5.16 11.82
CA CYS A 79 0.88 -3.73 11.91
C CYS A 79 0.44 -3.03 10.62
N GLY A 80 -0.52 -2.12 10.72
CA GLY A 80 -0.92 -1.22 9.63
C GLY A 80 -0.10 0.06 9.66
N PHE A 81 0.18 0.61 8.49
CA PHE A 81 0.95 1.84 8.31
C PHE A 81 0.24 2.75 7.33
N ASP A 82 0.19 4.04 7.63
CA ASP A 82 -0.40 5.04 6.72
C ASP A 82 0.29 6.39 6.91
N LEU A 83 0.19 7.25 5.90
CA LEU A 83 0.68 8.63 5.94
C LEU A 83 -0.29 9.57 6.64
N ALA A 84 -1.58 9.23 6.67
CA ALA A 84 -2.63 10.07 7.21
C ALA A 84 -2.88 9.78 8.70
N PRO A 85 -2.70 10.76 9.60
CA PRO A 85 -3.05 10.61 11.02
C PRO A 85 -4.48 10.15 11.24
N SER A 86 -5.43 10.63 10.42
CA SER A 86 -6.83 10.23 10.48
C SER A 86 -7.04 8.75 10.15
N ALA A 87 -6.28 8.18 9.18
CA ALA A 87 -6.32 6.75 8.89
C ALA A 87 -5.89 5.93 10.11
N ILE A 88 -4.80 6.32 10.77
CA ILE A 88 -4.27 5.64 11.95
C ILE A 88 -5.26 5.70 13.12
N ARG A 89 -5.87 6.86 13.36
CA ARG A 89 -6.90 7.02 14.40
C ARG A 89 -8.10 6.12 14.11
N LEU A 90 -8.67 6.20 12.90
CA LEU A 90 -9.86 5.44 12.49
C LEU A 90 -9.60 3.92 12.51
N SER A 91 -8.45 3.48 12.01
CA SER A 91 -8.10 2.05 12.02
C SER A 91 -7.97 1.51 13.44
N SER A 92 -7.36 2.27 14.36
CA SER A 92 -7.20 1.90 15.77
C SER A 92 -8.55 1.82 16.48
N GLU A 93 -9.42 2.85 16.32
CA GLU A 93 -10.75 2.90 16.90
C GLU A 93 -11.63 1.73 16.43
N LYS A 94 -11.70 1.51 15.10
CA LYS A 94 -12.49 0.43 14.50
C LYS A 94 -11.99 -0.97 14.90
N THR A 95 -10.68 -1.14 15.06
CA THR A 95 -10.07 -2.41 15.47
C THR A 95 -10.38 -2.72 16.93
N LYS A 96 -10.25 -1.73 17.80
CA LYS A 96 -10.66 -1.85 19.22
C LYS A 96 -12.16 -2.15 19.35
N ALA A 97 -13.01 -1.45 18.60
CA ALA A 97 -14.45 -1.69 18.59
C ALA A 97 -14.82 -3.11 18.11
N ALA A 98 -14.00 -3.69 17.22
CA ALA A 98 -14.18 -5.07 16.75
C ALA A 98 -13.62 -6.13 17.72
N GLY A 99 -13.06 -5.74 18.88
CA GLY A 99 -12.44 -6.66 19.83
C GLY A 99 -11.20 -7.38 19.28
N LEU A 100 -10.50 -6.75 18.34
CA LEU A 100 -9.31 -7.31 17.70
C LEU A 100 -8.04 -6.57 18.15
N GLU A 101 -6.92 -7.25 18.02
CA GLU A 101 -5.60 -6.69 18.26
C GLU A 101 -4.84 -6.51 16.94
N ALA A 102 -4.47 -5.27 16.63
CA ALA A 102 -3.53 -4.90 15.60
C ALA A 102 -2.92 -3.55 15.97
N ARG A 103 -1.69 -3.33 15.54
CA ARG A 103 -1.00 -2.05 15.75
C ARG A 103 -1.16 -1.19 14.51
N PHE A 104 -1.18 0.14 14.69
CA PHE A 104 -1.23 1.10 13.60
C PHE A 104 -0.24 2.22 13.88
N GLN A 105 0.55 2.59 12.86
CA GLN A 105 1.61 3.57 12.99
C GLN A 105 1.59 4.56 11.83
N LEU A 106 1.73 5.84 12.18
CA LEU A 106 1.98 6.89 11.20
C LEU A 106 3.38 6.69 10.62
N HIS A 107 3.46 6.41 9.30
CA HIS A 107 4.72 6.00 8.69
C HIS A 107 4.70 6.21 7.18
N ASN A 108 5.78 6.77 6.64
CA ASN A 108 5.98 6.82 5.20
C ASN A 108 6.65 5.52 4.73
N PHE A 109 5.86 4.63 4.15
CA PHE A 109 6.36 3.34 3.66
C PHE A 109 7.56 3.46 2.70
N LEU A 110 7.56 4.50 1.86
CA LEU A 110 8.61 4.68 0.86
C LEU A 110 9.92 5.20 1.46
N GLU A 111 9.85 6.06 2.47
CA GLU A 111 10.98 6.87 2.95
C GLU A 111 11.51 6.41 4.29
N ASP A 112 10.61 6.08 5.22
CA ASP A 112 11.00 5.72 6.56
C ASP A 112 11.61 4.30 6.60
N PRO A 113 12.57 4.05 7.50
CA PRO A 113 13.06 2.70 7.73
C PRO A 113 11.97 1.85 8.38
N PRO A 114 11.83 0.56 8.00
CA PRO A 114 10.86 -0.31 8.65
C PRO A 114 11.18 -0.48 10.13
N PRO A 115 10.17 -0.53 11.02
CA PRO A 115 10.40 -0.73 12.45
C PRO A 115 10.93 -2.14 12.74
N ALA A 116 10.68 -3.10 11.84
CA ALA A 116 11.17 -4.48 11.86
C ALA A 116 11.05 -5.10 10.47
N GLY A 117 11.64 -6.29 10.27
CA GLY A 117 11.32 -7.13 9.11
C GLY A 117 10.02 -7.91 9.35
N PHE A 118 9.20 -8.06 8.32
CA PHE A 118 7.92 -8.75 8.37
C PHE A 118 7.96 -10.08 7.60
N ASP A 119 7.19 -11.06 8.07
CA ASP A 119 7.03 -12.35 7.38
C ASP A 119 6.13 -12.19 6.15
N TRP A 120 5.14 -11.31 6.26
CA TRP A 120 4.20 -10.94 5.22
C TRP A 120 4.15 -9.44 5.01
N LEU A 121 4.06 -9.05 3.75
CA LEU A 121 3.65 -7.72 3.32
C LEU A 121 2.34 -7.90 2.54
N PHE A 122 1.30 -7.17 2.91
CA PHE A 122 0.04 -7.15 2.18
C PHE A 122 -0.26 -5.74 1.71
N GLU A 123 -0.55 -5.59 0.42
CA GLU A 123 -1.03 -4.33 -0.13
C GLU A 123 -2.33 -4.53 -0.92
N HIS A 124 -3.20 -3.54 -0.81
CA HIS A 124 -4.43 -3.44 -1.57
C HIS A 124 -4.57 -2.03 -2.10
N THR A 125 -4.34 -1.87 -3.40
CA THR A 125 -4.45 -0.59 -4.13
C THR A 125 -3.50 0.53 -3.67
N LEU A 126 -2.43 0.21 -2.93
CA LEU A 126 -1.38 1.18 -2.61
C LEU A 126 -0.50 1.45 -3.84
N PHE A 127 -0.10 0.42 -4.60
CA PHE A 127 0.78 0.58 -5.74
C PHE A 127 0.21 1.55 -6.79
N CYS A 128 -1.09 1.52 -7.06
CA CYS A 128 -1.76 2.46 -7.96
C CYS A 128 -1.93 3.88 -7.37
N ALA A 129 -1.72 4.06 -6.07
CA ALA A 129 -1.72 5.37 -5.42
C ALA A 129 -0.35 6.06 -5.48
N ILE A 130 0.71 5.31 -5.83
CA ILE A 130 2.09 5.82 -5.92
C ILE A 130 2.33 6.42 -7.31
N ASP A 131 2.86 7.66 -7.34
CA ASP A 131 3.32 8.28 -8.59
C ASP A 131 4.21 7.28 -9.37
N PRO A 132 3.94 7.01 -10.65
CA PRO A 132 4.73 6.09 -11.46
C PRO A 132 6.24 6.33 -11.42
N LYS A 133 6.67 7.58 -11.23
CA LYS A 133 8.08 7.95 -11.06
C LYS A 133 8.69 7.41 -9.76
N ARG A 134 7.85 7.10 -8.76
CA ARG A 134 8.28 6.59 -7.45
C ARG A 134 8.06 5.08 -7.28
N ARG A 135 7.59 4.38 -8.29
CA ARG A 135 7.35 2.92 -8.22
C ARG A 135 8.62 2.11 -7.96
N GLU A 136 9.79 2.64 -8.36
CA GLU A 136 11.07 2.02 -8.01
C GLU A 136 11.39 2.19 -6.51
N ASP A 137 11.01 3.33 -5.91
CA ASP A 137 11.12 3.53 -4.46
C ASP A 137 10.21 2.55 -3.71
N TYR A 138 9.02 2.29 -4.26
CA TYR A 138 8.11 1.29 -3.72
C TYR A 138 8.72 -0.11 -3.69
N VAL A 139 9.34 -0.56 -4.78
CA VAL A 139 10.01 -1.88 -4.83
C VAL A 139 11.13 -1.94 -3.79
N ARG A 140 11.97 -0.90 -3.70
CA ARG A 140 13.02 -0.82 -2.68
C ARG A 140 12.48 -0.84 -1.25
N ALA A 141 11.38 -0.11 -1.01
CA ALA A 141 10.72 -0.13 0.30
C ALA A 141 10.21 -1.53 0.64
N MET A 142 9.46 -2.16 -0.26
CA MET A 142 8.95 -3.52 -0.07
C MET A 142 10.09 -4.50 0.29
N LEU A 143 11.23 -4.42 -0.40
CA LEU A 143 12.39 -5.26 -0.10
C LEU A 143 13.03 -4.96 1.28
N ARG A 144 13.00 -3.72 1.75
CA ARG A 144 13.48 -3.38 3.11
C ARG A 144 12.57 -3.92 4.21
N TRP A 145 11.26 -3.94 3.96
CA TRP A 145 10.26 -4.32 4.94
C TRP A 145 10.06 -5.83 5.04
N LEU A 146 10.24 -6.55 3.94
CA LEU A 146 10.02 -7.99 3.86
C LEU A 146 11.28 -8.75 4.31
N LYS A 147 11.15 -9.71 5.21
CA LYS A 147 12.23 -10.64 5.58
C LYS A 147 12.72 -11.45 4.37
N PRO A 148 13.98 -11.95 4.37
CA PRO A 148 14.38 -13.00 3.44
C PRO A 148 13.40 -14.20 3.50
N ALA A 149 13.03 -14.75 2.36
CA ALA A 149 12.01 -15.78 2.19
C ALA A 149 10.58 -15.38 2.66
N GLY A 150 10.35 -14.12 3.03
CA GLY A 150 9.03 -13.59 3.36
C GLY A 150 8.11 -13.48 2.13
N HIS A 151 6.83 -13.30 2.39
CA HIS A 151 5.77 -13.33 1.38
C HIS A 151 5.19 -11.93 1.14
N PHE A 152 5.01 -11.58 -0.12
CA PHE A 152 4.31 -10.38 -0.55
C PHE A 152 3.02 -10.79 -1.26
N LEU A 153 1.88 -10.45 -0.68
CA LEU A 153 0.55 -10.66 -1.26
C LEU A 153 -0.02 -9.29 -1.65
N ALA A 154 -0.38 -9.14 -2.91
CA ALA A 154 -0.86 -7.88 -3.44
C ALA A 154 -2.16 -8.02 -4.22
N VAL A 155 -3.05 -7.06 -4.07
CA VAL A 155 -4.24 -6.88 -4.90
C VAL A 155 -4.02 -5.63 -5.76
N HIS A 156 -3.53 -5.83 -6.97
CA HIS A 156 -3.30 -4.74 -7.92
C HIS A 156 -4.58 -4.33 -8.62
N TYR A 157 -4.81 -3.03 -8.71
CA TYR A 157 -5.91 -2.45 -9.47
C TYR A 157 -5.41 -2.06 -10.86
N LEU A 158 -5.84 -2.84 -11.86
CA LEU A 158 -5.37 -2.71 -13.24
C LEU A 158 -6.32 -1.82 -14.03
N ILE A 159 -5.94 -0.56 -14.21
CA ILE A 159 -6.69 0.43 -14.97
C ILE A 159 -5.78 1.08 -16.02
N PRO A 160 -6.34 1.51 -17.15
CA PRO A 160 -5.55 2.14 -18.24
C PRO A 160 -5.21 3.60 -17.98
N ASP A 161 -5.86 4.25 -17.00
CA ASP A 161 -5.73 5.69 -16.75
C ASP A 161 -4.33 6.08 -16.33
N THR A 162 -3.81 7.14 -16.94
CA THR A 162 -2.48 7.68 -16.62
C THR A 162 -2.54 8.80 -15.58
N ASP A 163 -3.67 9.46 -15.47
CA ASP A 163 -3.90 10.53 -14.50
C ASP A 163 -4.42 9.91 -13.20
N GLY A 164 -3.77 10.21 -12.09
CA GLY A 164 -4.09 9.59 -10.81
C GLY A 164 -3.85 10.49 -9.62
N PRO A 165 -3.98 9.99 -8.39
CA PRO A 165 -4.31 8.61 -8.01
C PRO A 165 -5.81 8.25 -8.19
N PRO A 166 -6.15 7.01 -8.57
CA PRO A 166 -5.24 5.90 -8.88
C PRO A 166 -4.58 6.04 -10.26
N PHE A 167 -3.28 5.72 -10.34
CA PHE A 167 -2.52 5.68 -11.59
C PHE A 167 -2.63 4.31 -12.25
N GLY A 168 -2.73 4.30 -13.58
CA GLY A 168 -2.76 3.07 -14.36
C GLY A 168 -1.55 2.18 -14.12
N THR A 169 -1.78 0.87 -14.17
CA THR A 169 -0.74 -0.15 -14.12
C THR A 169 -1.14 -1.36 -14.93
N THR A 170 -0.16 -2.15 -15.38
CA THR A 170 -0.38 -3.39 -16.13
C THR A 170 0.27 -4.57 -15.42
N ARG A 171 -0.16 -5.78 -15.76
CA ARG A 171 0.48 -7.00 -15.26
C ARG A 171 1.96 -7.06 -15.66
N GLU A 172 2.27 -6.66 -16.89
CA GLU A 172 3.62 -6.66 -17.44
C GLU A 172 4.53 -5.73 -16.64
N GLU A 173 4.06 -4.53 -16.28
CA GLU A 173 4.82 -3.60 -15.45
C GLU A 173 5.10 -4.20 -14.06
N VAL A 174 4.09 -4.78 -13.42
CA VAL A 174 4.26 -5.42 -12.10
C VAL A 174 5.26 -6.57 -12.19
N ILE A 175 5.09 -7.48 -13.14
CA ILE A 175 6.01 -8.61 -13.33
C ILE A 175 7.44 -8.10 -13.58
N GLN A 176 7.62 -7.12 -14.47
CA GLN A 176 8.94 -6.57 -14.78
C GLN A 176 9.65 -5.99 -13.55
N ARG A 177 8.89 -5.30 -12.66
CA ARG A 177 9.47 -4.67 -11.48
C ARG A 177 9.77 -5.63 -10.34
N PHE A 178 8.92 -6.65 -10.13
CA PHE A 178 9.03 -7.51 -8.96
C PHE A 178 9.79 -8.80 -9.21
N SER A 179 9.73 -9.40 -10.42
CA SER A 179 10.37 -10.68 -10.73
C SER A 179 11.90 -10.72 -10.57
N PRO A 180 12.67 -9.61 -10.71
CA PRO A 180 14.09 -9.63 -10.40
C PRO A 180 14.39 -9.95 -8.93
N HIS A 181 13.48 -9.66 -8.02
CA HIS A 181 13.67 -9.73 -6.57
C HIS A 181 12.83 -10.82 -5.91
N LEU A 182 11.72 -11.17 -6.51
CA LEU A 182 10.71 -12.06 -5.97
C LEU A 182 10.50 -13.26 -6.91
N GLU A 183 10.09 -14.37 -6.33
CA GLU A 183 9.59 -15.55 -7.02
C GLU A 183 8.07 -15.51 -7.03
N LEU A 184 7.46 -15.68 -8.20
CA LEU A 184 6.01 -15.79 -8.35
C LEU A 184 5.56 -17.13 -7.79
N VAL A 185 4.74 -17.11 -6.73
CA VAL A 185 4.14 -18.33 -6.16
C VAL A 185 2.83 -18.64 -6.86
N GLN A 186 1.96 -17.63 -6.97
CA GLN A 186 0.64 -17.78 -7.60
C GLN A 186 0.10 -16.42 -8.05
N GLU A 187 -0.71 -16.42 -9.11
CA GLU A 187 -1.48 -15.29 -9.56
C GLU A 187 -2.90 -15.71 -9.97
N TRP A 188 -3.86 -14.83 -9.76
CA TRP A 188 -5.26 -15.08 -10.16
C TRP A 188 -6.09 -13.81 -10.22
N VAL A 189 -7.26 -13.89 -10.85
CA VAL A 189 -8.30 -12.86 -10.75
C VAL A 189 -9.10 -13.14 -9.48
N PRO A 190 -9.05 -12.26 -8.46
CA PRO A 190 -9.75 -12.49 -7.22
C PRO A 190 -11.26 -12.18 -7.35
N ARG A 191 -12.03 -12.60 -6.37
CA ARG A 191 -13.31 -11.95 -6.11
C ARG A 191 -13.04 -10.51 -5.66
N SER A 192 -13.77 -9.59 -6.25
CA SER A 192 -13.56 -8.15 -6.07
C SER A 192 -14.85 -7.46 -5.64
N TYR A 193 -14.74 -6.21 -5.23
CA TYR A 193 -15.93 -5.37 -5.07
C TYR A 193 -16.69 -5.25 -6.40
N PRO A 194 -18.04 -5.09 -6.39
CA PRO A 194 -18.83 -5.05 -7.62
C PRO A 194 -18.33 -4.03 -8.66
N ASN A 195 -17.89 -2.86 -8.20
CA ASN A 195 -17.37 -1.79 -9.08
C ASN A 195 -15.90 -1.98 -9.49
N ARG A 196 -15.24 -3.07 -9.07
CA ARG A 196 -13.86 -3.43 -9.43
C ARG A 196 -13.76 -4.81 -10.09
N ALA A 197 -14.89 -5.46 -10.34
CA ALA A 197 -14.93 -6.78 -10.94
C ALA A 197 -14.17 -6.81 -12.28
N GLY A 198 -13.21 -7.72 -12.39
CA GLY A 198 -12.35 -7.86 -13.58
C GLY A 198 -11.21 -6.84 -13.70
N LEU A 199 -11.14 -5.87 -12.78
CA LEU A 199 -10.08 -4.85 -12.74
C LEU A 199 -9.01 -5.14 -11.68
N GLU A 200 -9.22 -6.15 -10.85
CA GLU A 200 -8.26 -6.54 -9.82
C GLU A 200 -7.54 -7.83 -10.21
N TRP A 201 -6.27 -7.87 -9.87
CA TRP A 201 -5.38 -9.00 -10.08
C TRP A 201 -4.60 -9.25 -8.82
N MET A 202 -4.69 -10.47 -8.28
CA MET A 202 -4.05 -10.84 -7.04
C MET A 202 -2.80 -11.67 -7.33
N VAL A 203 -1.71 -11.32 -6.64
CA VAL A 203 -0.41 -11.94 -6.85
C VAL A 203 0.20 -12.27 -5.51
N TRP A 204 0.68 -13.49 -5.39
CA TRP A 204 1.45 -13.97 -4.27
C TRP A 204 2.90 -14.19 -4.69
N TRP A 205 3.78 -13.44 -4.09
CA TRP A 205 5.21 -13.49 -4.29
C TRP A 205 5.93 -14.02 -3.05
N ARG A 206 7.11 -14.59 -3.25
CA ARG A 206 8.05 -14.93 -2.21
C ARG A 206 9.37 -14.22 -2.45
N ARG A 207 9.93 -13.58 -1.41
CA ARG A 207 11.25 -12.96 -1.52
C ARG A 207 12.32 -14.05 -1.69
N ARG A 208 13.20 -13.85 -2.64
CA ARG A 208 14.39 -14.71 -2.80
C ARG A 208 15.29 -14.58 -1.57
N SER A 209 15.95 -15.67 -1.19
CA SER A 209 16.87 -15.72 -0.05
C SER A 209 18.13 -14.94 -0.34
#